data_703c2bee55c171db312521be769383eb
#
_entry.id   703c2bee55c171db312521be769383eb
#
_cell.length_a   1.000
_cell.length_b   1.000
_cell.length_c   1.000
_cell.angle_alpha   90.00
_cell.angle_beta   90.00
_cell.angle_gamma   90.00
#
_symmetry.space_group_name_H-M   'P 1'
#
loop_
_entity.id
_entity.type
_entity.pdbx_description
1 polymer ?
#
loop_
_entity_poly.entity_id
_entity_poly.type
_entity_poly.pdbx_seq_one_letter_code
_entity_poly.pdbx_strand_id
1 'polypeptide(L)'
;MQYILNAPGRLTDRGRRFLAARARTVPFPTQDYPDDTEVIARLAPFPEVDTTMLLAGLRQAQDRYGGLVYRTSAWSFQEEIRFEPWPYYQESVDHGPLAEFIDHEVAHPYSVKLRSDGAVVYCFGVDVAVFADADALIEADALYWECESWIPVVEPKVGQSPAGVREAASRLSLIREGSGNTEWWWEADGFRVHLWRTFAELFQQERLVKWGLWARDEAGLQAAHRFLAGNDLR
;
A
#
# COMPACT_ATOMS: atom_id res chain seq x y z
N MET A 1 10.47 19.15 -5.21
CA MET A 1 10.26 17.80 -5.84
C MET A 1 9.21 17.95 -6.93
N GLN A 2 9.19 17.09 -7.96
CA GLN A 2 8.18 17.18 -9.02
C GLN A 2 7.01 16.24 -8.68
N TYR A 3 5.79 16.68 -9.04
CA TYR A 3 4.55 15.93 -8.87
C TYR A 3 4.62 14.57 -9.58
N ILE A 4 4.09 13.52 -8.94
CA ILE A 4 4.29 12.13 -9.39
C ILE A 4 3.79 11.84 -10.81
N LEU A 5 2.69 12.44 -11.25
CA LEU A 5 2.18 12.24 -12.61
C LEU A 5 3.09 12.88 -13.68
N ASN A 6 3.86 13.91 -13.32
CA ASN A 6 4.79 14.60 -14.22
C ASN A 6 6.19 13.98 -14.18
N ALA A 7 6.56 13.41 -13.02
CA ALA A 7 7.86 12.79 -12.78
C ALA A 7 7.69 11.54 -11.90
N PRO A 8 7.28 10.41 -12.49
CA PRO A 8 6.98 9.19 -11.73
C PRO A 8 8.21 8.59 -11.00
N GLY A 9 9.42 9.06 -11.28
CA GLY A 9 10.61 8.78 -10.48
C GLY A 9 10.94 7.29 -10.39
N ARG A 10 10.84 6.72 -9.19
CA ARG A 10 11.20 5.33 -8.90
C ARG A 10 10.17 4.30 -9.34
N LEU A 11 8.96 4.72 -9.75
CA LEU A 11 7.94 3.77 -10.19
C LEU A 11 8.45 2.97 -11.39
N THR A 12 8.13 1.69 -11.38
CA THR A 12 8.36 0.80 -12.51
C THR A 12 7.48 1.21 -13.71
N ASP A 13 7.71 0.62 -14.86
CA ASP A 13 6.82 0.83 -16.02
C ASP A 13 5.38 0.41 -15.75
N ARG A 14 5.17 -0.58 -14.86
CA ARG A 14 3.85 -1.00 -14.38
C ARG A 14 3.17 0.12 -13.60
N GLY A 15 3.80 0.63 -12.56
CA GLY A 15 3.27 1.74 -11.76
C GLY A 15 2.98 2.98 -12.61
N ARG A 16 3.85 3.29 -13.57
CA ARG A 16 3.64 4.39 -14.53
C ARG A 16 2.41 4.18 -15.41
N ARG A 17 2.23 2.97 -15.97
CA ARG A 17 1.04 2.64 -16.77
C ARG A 17 -0.23 2.68 -15.95
N PHE A 18 -0.19 2.19 -14.71
CA PHE A 18 -1.31 2.25 -13.78
C PHE A 18 -1.74 3.70 -13.53
N LEU A 19 -0.82 4.56 -13.12
CA LEU A 19 -1.14 5.98 -12.88
C LEU A 19 -1.64 6.67 -14.15
N ALA A 20 -1.03 6.42 -15.30
CA ALA A 20 -1.49 6.99 -16.58
C ALA A 20 -2.92 6.56 -16.95
N ALA A 21 -3.33 5.35 -16.57
CA ALA A 21 -4.64 4.80 -16.91
C ALA A 21 -5.73 5.14 -15.87
N ARG A 22 -5.39 5.30 -14.60
CA ARG A 22 -6.34 5.33 -13.49
C ARG A 22 -6.29 6.60 -12.65
N ALA A 23 -5.18 7.33 -12.67
CA ALA A 23 -4.99 8.47 -11.79
C ALA A 23 -5.40 9.80 -12.44
N ARG A 24 -5.82 10.71 -11.58
CA ARG A 24 -6.07 12.11 -11.91
C ARG A 24 -5.59 13.02 -10.77
N THR A 25 -5.50 14.30 -11.04
CA THR A 25 -5.20 15.31 -10.04
C THR A 25 -6.49 16.04 -9.67
N VAL A 26 -6.68 16.27 -8.37
CA VAL A 26 -7.69 17.18 -7.86
C VAL A 26 -7.02 18.35 -7.13
N PRO A 27 -7.72 19.49 -6.95
CA PRO A 27 -7.19 20.59 -6.15
C PRO A 27 -6.78 20.11 -4.76
N PHE A 28 -5.60 20.52 -4.33
CA PHE A 28 -5.04 20.23 -3.03
C PHE A 28 -4.72 21.55 -2.32
N PRO A 29 -5.69 22.16 -1.61
CA PRO A 29 -5.56 23.49 -1.04
C PRO A 29 -4.71 23.45 0.22
N THR A 30 -3.42 23.80 0.10
CA THR A 30 -2.51 23.90 1.26
C THR A 30 -2.67 25.21 2.04
N GLN A 31 -3.39 26.19 1.49
CA GLN A 31 -3.63 27.47 2.17
C GLN A 31 -4.45 27.34 3.46
N ASP A 32 -5.23 26.27 3.58
CA ASP A 32 -6.06 26.00 4.76
C ASP A 32 -5.29 25.20 5.84
N TYR A 33 -4.03 24.88 5.57
CA TYR A 33 -3.21 24.13 6.48
C TYR A 33 -2.55 25.02 7.52
N PRO A 34 -2.33 24.51 8.75
CA PRO A 34 -1.54 25.22 9.73
C PRO A 34 -0.14 25.51 9.19
N ASP A 35 0.39 26.66 9.51
CA ASP A 35 1.76 26.98 9.15
C ASP A 35 2.78 26.15 9.93
N ASP A 36 4.04 26.18 9.52
CA ASP A 36 5.10 25.37 10.14
C ASP A 36 5.27 25.69 11.63
N THR A 37 5.03 26.96 12.04
CA THR A 37 5.12 27.35 13.45
C THR A 37 4.03 26.70 14.29
N GLU A 38 2.81 26.65 13.77
CA GLU A 38 1.70 25.99 14.45
C GLU A 38 1.91 24.47 14.52
N VAL A 39 2.41 23.86 13.44
CA VAL A 39 2.74 22.41 13.41
C VAL A 39 3.83 22.09 14.44
N ILE A 40 4.90 22.91 14.49
CA ILE A 40 5.99 22.76 15.48
C ILE A 40 5.44 22.86 16.91
N ALA A 41 4.55 23.82 17.17
CA ALA A 41 3.96 23.97 18.48
C ALA A 41 3.10 22.75 18.89
N ARG A 42 2.38 22.16 17.96
CA ARG A 42 1.61 20.92 18.19
C ARG A 42 2.48 19.70 18.46
N LEU A 43 3.70 19.69 17.91
CA LEU A 43 4.67 18.61 18.09
C LEU A 43 5.57 18.78 19.32
N ALA A 44 5.50 19.93 20.01
CA ALA A 44 6.30 20.20 21.20
C ALA A 44 6.17 19.14 22.32
N PRO A 45 5.02 18.43 22.50
CA PRO A 45 4.93 17.32 23.44
C PRO A 45 5.79 16.09 23.10
N PHE A 46 6.37 16.03 21.91
CA PHE A 46 7.21 14.91 21.42
C PHE A 46 8.67 15.35 21.24
N PRO A 47 9.43 15.56 22.34
CA PRO A 47 10.77 16.17 22.28
C PRO A 47 11.79 15.29 21.56
N GLU A 48 11.54 13.99 21.41
CA GLU A 48 12.40 13.04 20.69
C GLU A 48 12.25 13.12 19.18
N VAL A 49 11.26 13.88 18.68
CA VAL A 49 10.98 13.98 17.25
C VAL A 49 11.82 15.09 16.62
N ASP A 50 12.54 14.75 15.57
CA ASP A 50 13.14 15.75 14.70
C ASP A 50 12.05 16.44 13.87
N THR A 51 11.55 17.54 14.40
CA THR A 51 10.46 18.33 13.80
C THR A 51 10.85 18.83 12.40
N THR A 52 12.13 19.12 12.18
CA THR A 52 12.61 19.59 10.88
C THR A 52 12.50 18.47 9.83
N MET A 53 12.93 17.26 10.17
CA MET A 53 12.79 16.11 9.28
C MET A 53 11.32 15.77 9.00
N LEU A 54 10.48 15.81 10.03
CA LEU A 54 9.06 15.52 9.89
C LEU A 54 8.38 16.50 8.93
N LEU A 55 8.61 17.82 9.10
CA LEU A 55 8.07 18.85 8.22
C LEU A 55 8.61 18.71 6.79
N ALA A 56 9.91 18.45 6.63
CA ALA A 56 10.49 18.22 5.30
C ALA A 56 9.84 17.01 4.60
N GLY A 57 9.66 15.91 5.31
CA GLY A 57 8.96 14.72 4.81
C GLY A 57 7.52 14.99 4.41
N LEU A 58 6.78 15.72 5.23
CA LEU A 58 5.40 16.14 4.93
C LEU A 58 5.34 17.02 3.67
N ARG A 59 6.18 18.05 3.57
CA ARG A 59 6.24 18.94 2.39
C ARG A 59 6.61 18.15 1.14
N GLN A 60 7.56 17.24 1.26
CA GLN A 60 7.90 16.33 0.17
C GLN A 60 6.72 15.47 -0.28
N ALA A 61 5.95 14.93 0.66
CA ALA A 61 4.75 14.15 0.34
C ALA A 61 3.65 15.02 -0.31
N GLN A 62 3.44 16.24 0.17
CA GLN A 62 2.52 17.22 -0.42
C GLN A 62 2.89 17.55 -1.87
N ASP A 63 4.16 17.88 -2.13
CA ASP A 63 4.65 18.21 -3.46
C ASP A 63 4.54 17.03 -4.43
N ARG A 64 4.74 15.80 -3.93
CA ARG A 64 4.80 14.62 -4.78
C ARG A 64 3.45 13.97 -5.01
N TYR A 65 2.60 13.89 -3.99
CA TYR A 65 1.36 13.10 -4.02
C TYR A 65 0.10 13.93 -3.77
N GLY A 66 0.21 15.18 -3.27
CA GLY A 66 -0.95 15.97 -2.88
C GLY A 66 -1.98 16.13 -4.00
N GLY A 67 -3.21 15.73 -3.74
CA GLY A 67 -4.29 15.74 -4.71
C GLY A 67 -4.22 14.62 -5.77
N LEU A 68 -3.33 13.63 -5.62
CA LEU A 68 -3.38 12.41 -6.43
C LEU A 68 -4.62 11.61 -6.04
N VAL A 69 -5.39 11.22 -7.04
CA VAL A 69 -6.60 10.42 -6.85
C VAL A 69 -6.61 9.28 -7.85
N TYR A 70 -6.90 8.07 -7.39
CA TYR A 70 -7.20 6.93 -8.27
C TYR A 70 -8.12 5.92 -7.58
N ARG A 71 -8.76 5.08 -8.38
CA ARG A 71 -9.52 3.94 -7.86
C ARG A 71 -8.60 2.75 -7.65
N THR A 72 -8.48 2.29 -6.41
CA THR A 72 -7.74 1.08 -6.07
C THR A 72 -8.56 -0.17 -6.29
N SER A 73 -7.92 -1.24 -6.76
CA SER A 73 -8.49 -2.59 -6.86
C SER A 73 -8.06 -3.51 -5.71
N ALA A 74 -7.09 -3.05 -4.92
CA ALA A 74 -6.49 -3.80 -3.83
C ALA A 74 -7.47 -4.02 -2.67
N TRP A 75 -8.37 -3.08 -2.44
CA TRP A 75 -9.31 -3.12 -1.33
C TRP A 75 -10.65 -3.70 -1.76
N SER A 76 -11.32 -4.35 -0.83
CA SER A 76 -12.54 -5.13 -1.08
C SER A 76 -13.69 -4.32 -1.73
N PHE A 77 -13.59 -3.01 -1.73
CA PHE A 77 -14.64 -2.09 -2.20
C PHE A 77 -14.31 -1.39 -3.52
N GLN A 78 -13.12 -1.59 -4.09
CA GLN A 78 -12.69 -0.90 -5.32
C GLN A 78 -12.96 0.61 -5.25
N GLU A 79 -12.59 1.22 -4.14
CA GLU A 79 -12.90 2.61 -3.85
C GLU A 79 -11.92 3.59 -4.47
N GLU A 80 -12.34 4.84 -4.55
CA GLU A 80 -11.47 5.96 -4.85
C GLU A 80 -10.72 6.36 -3.57
N ILE A 81 -9.40 6.45 -3.68
CA ILE A 81 -8.52 6.99 -2.63
C ILE A 81 -7.91 8.29 -3.09
N ARG A 82 -7.70 9.18 -2.14
CA ARG A 82 -7.16 10.52 -2.36
C ARG A 82 -5.97 10.76 -1.46
N PHE A 83 -4.86 11.14 -2.03
CA PHE A 83 -3.66 11.46 -1.28
C PHE A 83 -3.75 12.89 -0.78
N GLU A 84 -3.90 13.03 0.52
CA GLU A 84 -4.00 14.30 1.23
C GLU A 84 -3.02 14.34 2.41
N PRO A 85 -1.71 14.54 2.15
CA PRO A 85 -0.73 14.67 3.23
C PRO A 85 -1.04 15.88 4.11
N TRP A 86 -1.76 15.64 5.20
CA TRP A 86 -2.28 16.67 6.09
C TRP A 86 -1.42 16.78 7.35
N PRO A 87 -1.07 17.99 7.81
CA PRO A 87 -0.26 18.18 9.01
C PRO A 87 -1.07 18.01 10.31
N TYR A 88 -1.93 17.03 10.34
CA TYR A 88 -2.60 16.56 11.55
C TYR A 88 -1.88 15.34 12.05
N TYR A 89 -1.21 15.48 13.19
CA TYR A 89 -0.41 14.42 13.74
C TYR A 89 -1.16 13.70 14.86
N GLN A 90 -1.17 12.39 14.79
CA GLN A 90 -1.61 11.51 15.85
C GLN A 90 -0.38 10.85 16.48
N GLU A 91 -0.35 10.81 17.79
CA GLU A 91 0.65 10.04 18.51
C GLU A 91 0.45 8.55 18.27
N SER A 92 1.54 7.86 17.98
CA SER A 92 1.60 6.41 17.93
C SER A 92 2.65 5.94 18.92
N VAL A 93 2.28 4.96 19.75
CA VAL A 93 3.19 4.39 20.77
C VAL A 93 4.39 3.71 20.10
N ASP A 94 4.17 3.10 18.93
CA ASP A 94 5.18 2.29 18.24
C ASP A 94 5.95 3.06 17.16
N HIS A 95 5.38 4.17 16.64
CA HIS A 95 5.87 4.82 15.43
C HIS A 95 6.13 6.33 15.58
N GLY A 96 5.88 6.90 16.76
CA GLY A 96 5.93 8.35 16.95
C GLY A 96 4.79 9.09 16.23
N PRO A 97 4.87 10.40 16.04
CA PRO A 97 3.82 11.17 15.41
C PRO A 97 3.64 10.77 13.94
N LEU A 98 2.37 10.50 13.57
CA LEU A 98 1.95 10.10 12.23
C LEU A 98 1.09 11.21 11.63
N ALA A 99 1.37 11.61 10.39
CA ALA A 99 0.57 12.56 9.63
C ALA A 99 -0.57 11.84 8.88
N GLU A 100 -1.73 12.47 8.75
CA GLU A 100 -2.77 11.99 7.83
C GLU A 100 -2.20 11.93 6.41
N PHE A 101 -2.58 10.90 5.64
CA PHE A 101 -1.99 10.71 4.32
C PHE A 101 -3.00 10.41 3.22
N ILE A 102 -3.94 9.51 3.48
CA ILE A 102 -4.95 9.11 2.49
C ILE A 102 -6.34 9.32 3.07
N ASP A 103 -7.17 10.02 2.30
CA ASP A 103 -8.60 10.08 2.49
C ASP A 103 -9.30 9.03 1.63
N HIS A 104 -10.39 8.47 2.14
CA HIS A 104 -11.16 7.41 1.53
C HIS A 104 -12.55 7.89 1.13
N GLU A 105 -13.04 7.45 -0.02
CA GLU A 105 -14.40 7.74 -0.49
C GLU A 105 -15.48 7.20 0.46
N VAL A 106 -15.20 6.08 1.12
CA VAL A 106 -16.08 5.47 2.12
C VAL A 106 -15.40 5.38 3.48
N ALA A 107 -16.20 5.41 4.54
CA ALA A 107 -15.66 5.30 5.89
C ALA A 107 -15.04 3.91 6.11
N HIS A 108 -13.74 3.90 6.31
CA HIS A 108 -12.98 2.71 6.68
C HIS A 108 -12.79 2.63 8.20
N PRO A 109 -12.71 1.43 8.76
CA PRO A 109 -12.36 1.26 10.17
C PRO A 109 -10.92 1.64 10.49
N TYR A 110 -10.08 1.87 9.49
CA TYR A 110 -8.68 2.25 9.64
C TYR A 110 -8.36 3.53 8.88
N SER A 111 -7.36 4.23 9.34
CA SER A 111 -6.78 5.37 8.62
C SER A 111 -5.40 5.00 8.05
N VAL A 112 -5.02 5.69 6.98
CA VAL A 112 -3.72 5.53 6.33
C VAL A 112 -2.90 6.77 6.60
N LYS A 113 -1.77 6.60 7.26
CA LYS A 113 -0.92 7.68 7.74
C LYS A 113 0.49 7.59 7.19
N LEU A 114 1.20 8.70 7.28
CA LEU A 114 2.60 8.82 6.88
C LEU A 114 3.47 9.00 8.11
N ARG A 115 4.48 8.16 8.22
CA ARG A 115 5.55 8.30 9.23
C ARG A 115 6.62 9.29 8.73
N SER A 116 7.41 9.83 9.64
CA SER A 116 8.44 10.82 9.35
C SER A 116 9.51 10.37 8.33
N ASP A 117 9.76 9.06 8.24
CA ASP A 117 10.68 8.48 7.25
C ASP A 117 10.03 8.16 5.90
N GLY A 118 8.74 8.50 5.73
CA GLY A 118 7.97 8.26 4.52
C GLY A 118 7.23 6.92 4.48
N ALA A 119 7.37 6.07 5.50
CA ALA A 119 6.66 4.80 5.56
C ALA A 119 5.14 5.01 5.68
N VAL A 120 4.38 4.17 4.99
CA VAL A 120 2.91 4.13 5.05
C VAL A 120 2.49 3.23 6.20
N VAL A 121 1.65 3.76 7.09
CA VAL A 121 1.19 3.10 8.31
C VAL A 121 -0.33 2.98 8.28
N TYR A 122 -0.85 1.79 8.55
CA TYR A 122 -2.28 1.56 8.78
C TYR A 122 -2.58 1.60 10.27
N CYS A 123 -3.60 2.37 10.65
CA CYS A 123 -3.96 2.65 12.03
C CYS A 123 -5.39 2.21 12.33
N PHE A 124 -5.55 1.27 13.29
CA PHE A 124 -6.84 0.82 13.82
C PHE A 124 -6.66 0.19 15.19
N GLY A 125 -6.55 1.01 16.24
CA GLY A 125 -6.28 0.53 17.59
C GLY A 125 -4.86 0.03 17.83
N VAL A 126 -4.17 -0.42 16.77
CA VAL A 126 -2.72 -0.60 16.66
C VAL A 126 -2.25 0.02 15.35
N ASP A 127 -0.99 0.39 15.31
CA ASP A 127 -0.38 1.03 14.15
C ASP A 127 0.62 0.06 13.52
N VAL A 128 0.46 -0.19 12.20
CA VAL A 128 1.29 -1.17 11.48
C VAL A 128 1.91 -0.52 10.25
N ALA A 129 3.23 -0.44 10.21
CA ALA A 129 3.95 -0.02 9.02
C ALA A 129 3.79 -1.08 7.92
N VAL A 130 3.09 -0.73 6.84
CA VAL A 130 2.72 -1.66 5.76
C VAL A 130 3.69 -1.56 4.59
N PHE A 131 3.96 -0.35 4.11
CA PHE A 131 4.87 -0.10 3.01
C PHE A 131 6.02 0.82 3.43
N ALA A 132 7.16 0.65 2.79
CA ALA A 132 8.34 1.49 3.03
C ALA A 132 8.14 2.95 2.60
N ASP A 133 7.31 3.17 1.58
CA ASP A 133 6.92 4.49 1.08
C ASP A 133 5.63 4.40 0.24
N ALA A 134 5.14 5.55 -0.21
CA ALA A 134 3.94 5.63 -1.03
C ALA A 134 4.15 5.11 -2.47
N ASP A 135 5.37 5.13 -3.00
CA ASP A 135 5.66 4.54 -4.31
C ASP A 135 5.42 3.01 -4.25
N ALA A 136 5.80 2.34 -3.14
CA ALA A 136 5.55 0.91 -2.95
C ALA A 136 4.04 0.58 -2.82
N LEU A 137 3.26 1.42 -2.15
CA LEU A 137 1.80 1.30 -2.12
C LEU A 137 1.20 1.39 -3.54
N ILE A 138 1.62 2.38 -4.33
CA ILE A 138 1.17 2.56 -5.71
C ILE A 138 1.56 1.34 -6.58
N GLU A 139 2.75 0.79 -6.39
CA GLU A 139 3.18 -0.42 -7.10
C GLU A 139 2.35 -1.66 -6.72
N ALA A 140 1.96 -1.80 -5.45
CA ALA A 140 1.05 -2.85 -5.02
C ALA A 140 -0.33 -2.72 -5.70
N ASP A 141 -0.89 -1.52 -5.73
CA ASP A 141 -2.15 -1.24 -6.44
C ASP A 141 -2.03 -1.52 -7.95
N ALA A 142 -0.88 -1.20 -8.56
CA ALA A 142 -0.62 -1.49 -9.96
C ALA A 142 -0.54 -3.00 -10.24
N LEU A 143 -0.05 -3.82 -9.30
CA LEU A 143 -0.06 -5.28 -9.42
C LEU A 143 -1.48 -5.85 -9.39
N TYR A 144 -2.33 -5.36 -8.50
CA TYR A 144 -3.75 -5.72 -8.49
C TYR A 144 -4.44 -5.33 -9.79
N TRP A 145 -4.21 -4.11 -10.27
CA TRP A 145 -4.78 -3.63 -11.52
C TRP A 145 -4.40 -4.49 -12.74
N GLU A 146 -3.14 -4.89 -12.85
CA GLU A 146 -2.74 -5.82 -13.93
C GLU A 146 -3.46 -7.16 -13.80
N CYS A 147 -3.63 -7.67 -12.58
CA CYS A 147 -4.32 -8.93 -12.32
C CYS A 147 -5.83 -8.89 -12.61
N GLU A 148 -6.46 -7.71 -12.71
CA GLU A 148 -7.88 -7.60 -13.11
C GLU A 148 -8.17 -8.24 -14.48
N SER A 149 -7.20 -8.21 -15.39
CA SER A 149 -7.31 -8.78 -16.74
C SER A 149 -6.82 -10.23 -16.83
N TRP A 150 -6.26 -10.79 -15.75
CA TRP A 150 -5.71 -12.12 -15.72
C TRP A 150 -6.78 -13.15 -15.30
N ILE A 151 -6.49 -14.43 -15.58
CA ILE A 151 -7.36 -15.56 -15.23
C ILE A 151 -7.20 -15.82 -13.73
N PRO A 152 -8.24 -15.69 -12.90
CA PRO A 152 -8.15 -16.03 -11.49
C PRO A 152 -8.06 -17.55 -11.33
N VAL A 153 -7.00 -18.04 -10.69
CA VAL A 153 -6.79 -19.45 -10.37
C VAL A 153 -7.19 -19.75 -8.93
N VAL A 154 -6.83 -18.85 -8.05
CA VAL A 154 -7.32 -18.80 -6.67
C VAL A 154 -7.82 -17.38 -6.41
N GLU A 155 -9.13 -17.25 -6.22
CA GLU A 155 -9.69 -15.95 -5.87
C GLU A 155 -9.28 -15.54 -4.45
N PRO A 156 -8.90 -14.28 -4.25
CA PRO A 156 -8.55 -13.78 -2.93
C PRO A 156 -9.71 -13.94 -1.95
N LYS A 157 -9.60 -14.86 -1.01
CA LYS A 157 -10.57 -15.05 0.06
C LYS A 157 -9.94 -14.72 1.40
N VAL A 158 -10.72 -14.09 2.27
CA VAL A 158 -10.36 -13.97 3.68
C VAL A 158 -10.57 -15.34 4.30
N GLY A 159 -9.51 -15.92 4.84
CA GLY A 159 -9.55 -17.23 5.45
C GLY A 159 -8.15 -17.70 5.84
N GLN A 160 -8.08 -18.91 6.36
CA GLN A 160 -6.79 -19.52 6.61
C GLN A 160 -6.11 -19.78 5.26
N SER A 161 -4.97 -19.14 5.04
CA SER A 161 -4.08 -19.55 3.97
C SER A 161 -3.64 -20.99 4.22
N PRO A 162 -3.59 -21.86 3.19
CA PRO A 162 -2.98 -23.16 3.34
C PRO A 162 -1.59 -23.00 3.98
N ALA A 163 -1.31 -23.83 4.97
CA ALA A 163 0.03 -23.88 5.55
C ALA A 163 1.03 -24.10 4.40
N GLY A 164 2.08 -23.27 4.34
CA GLY A 164 3.09 -23.44 3.30
C GLY A 164 2.97 -22.53 2.08
N VAL A 165 1.89 -21.75 1.85
CA VAL A 165 1.81 -20.82 0.69
C VAL A 165 3.01 -19.89 0.65
N ARG A 166 3.38 -19.28 1.78
CA ARG A 166 4.54 -18.38 1.85
C ARG A 166 5.85 -19.10 1.54
N GLU A 167 6.02 -20.32 2.05
CA GLU A 167 7.21 -21.14 1.79
C GLU A 167 7.27 -21.53 0.32
N ALA A 168 6.16 -22.01 -0.25
CA ALA A 168 6.08 -22.34 -1.67
C ALA A 168 6.39 -21.13 -2.55
N ALA A 169 5.73 -20.00 -2.27
CA ALA A 169 5.91 -18.78 -3.03
C ALA A 169 7.30 -18.17 -2.89
N SER A 170 8.01 -18.40 -1.77
CA SER A 170 9.39 -17.92 -1.59
C SER A 170 10.40 -18.50 -2.59
N ARG A 171 10.05 -19.57 -3.31
CA ARG A 171 10.83 -20.15 -4.40
C ARG A 171 10.62 -19.44 -5.75
N LEU A 172 9.66 -18.54 -5.82
CA LEU A 172 9.36 -17.69 -6.98
C LEU A 172 10.12 -16.37 -6.88
N SER A 173 10.08 -15.57 -7.93
CA SER A 173 10.67 -14.23 -7.93
C SER A 173 9.83 -13.24 -7.13
N LEU A 174 10.37 -12.71 -6.04
CA LEU A 174 9.70 -11.66 -5.26
C LEU A 174 9.67 -10.35 -6.04
N ILE A 175 8.48 -9.77 -6.21
CA ILE A 175 8.30 -8.43 -6.77
C ILE A 175 8.46 -7.43 -5.62
N ARG A 176 9.67 -6.92 -5.45
CA ARG A 176 10.06 -6.08 -4.30
C ARG A 176 9.34 -4.74 -4.28
N GLU A 177 9.12 -4.15 -5.45
CA GLU A 177 8.58 -2.80 -5.62
C GLU A 177 7.16 -2.66 -5.05
N GLY A 178 6.33 -3.69 -5.20
CA GLY A 178 4.95 -3.73 -4.69
C GLY A 178 4.78 -4.60 -3.46
N SER A 179 5.87 -5.05 -2.83
CA SER A 179 5.81 -5.82 -1.60
C SER A 179 6.18 -4.96 -0.40
N GLY A 180 5.49 -5.19 0.72
CA GLY A 180 5.69 -4.47 1.97
C GLY A 180 5.98 -5.40 3.15
N ASN A 181 5.76 -4.90 4.37
CA ASN A 181 5.97 -5.68 5.59
C ASN A 181 4.87 -6.71 5.87
N THR A 182 3.70 -6.49 5.29
CA THR A 182 2.50 -7.28 5.55
C THR A 182 1.87 -7.86 4.29
N GLU A 183 2.47 -7.56 3.14
CA GLU A 183 1.97 -7.90 1.83
C GLU A 183 3.14 -8.30 0.92
N TRP A 184 2.98 -9.40 0.19
CA TRP A 184 4.02 -9.94 -0.67
C TRP A 184 3.45 -10.40 -2.01
N TRP A 185 4.18 -10.07 -3.06
CA TRP A 185 3.90 -10.46 -4.43
C TRP A 185 5.05 -11.26 -5.00
N TRP A 186 4.74 -12.38 -5.61
CA TRP A 186 5.72 -13.20 -6.34
C TRP A 186 5.21 -13.50 -7.73
N GLU A 187 6.13 -13.68 -8.67
CA GLU A 187 5.79 -14.12 -10.03
C GLU A 187 6.72 -15.19 -10.55
N ALA A 188 6.22 -16.01 -11.45
CA ALA A 188 6.95 -16.96 -12.29
C ALA A 188 6.11 -17.32 -13.52
N ASP A 189 6.79 -17.63 -14.64
CA ASP A 189 6.23 -18.27 -15.84
C ASP A 189 4.76 -17.95 -16.17
N GLY A 190 4.39 -16.67 -16.14
CA GLY A 190 3.07 -16.20 -16.53
C GLY A 190 1.99 -16.30 -15.45
N PHE A 191 2.34 -16.50 -14.19
CA PHE A 191 1.41 -16.41 -13.07
C PHE A 191 1.98 -15.59 -11.92
N ARG A 192 1.10 -15.09 -11.04
CA ARG A 192 1.45 -14.36 -9.80
C ARG A 192 0.76 -14.95 -8.60
N VAL A 193 1.47 -14.94 -7.49
CA VAL A 193 0.96 -15.25 -6.15
C VAL A 193 1.00 -13.98 -5.33
N HIS A 194 -0.10 -13.68 -4.67
CA HIS A 194 -0.21 -12.61 -3.69
C HIS A 194 -0.55 -13.20 -2.33
N LEU A 195 0.12 -12.72 -1.31
CA LEU A 195 -0.16 -13.05 0.09
C LEU A 195 -0.24 -11.75 0.89
N TRP A 196 -1.34 -11.58 1.61
CA TRP A 196 -1.58 -10.41 2.41
C TRP A 196 -2.08 -10.79 3.80
N ARG A 197 -1.46 -10.24 4.83
CA ARG A 197 -1.95 -10.30 6.21
C ARG A 197 -3.17 -9.39 6.32
N THR A 198 -4.31 -9.95 6.68
CA THR A 198 -5.54 -9.17 6.83
C THR A 198 -5.46 -8.22 8.02
N PHE A 199 -6.34 -7.20 8.03
CA PHE A 199 -6.45 -6.32 9.19
C PHE A 199 -6.80 -7.08 10.47
N ALA A 200 -7.62 -8.14 10.39
CA ALA A 200 -7.95 -8.97 11.54
C ALA A 200 -6.68 -9.61 12.15
N GLU A 201 -5.74 -10.08 11.33
CA GLU A 201 -4.46 -10.57 11.82
C GLU A 201 -3.55 -9.45 12.34
N LEU A 202 -3.47 -8.34 11.60
CA LEU A 202 -2.65 -7.19 11.99
C LEU A 202 -3.11 -6.61 13.33
N PHE A 203 -4.42 -6.63 13.59
CA PHE A 203 -5.03 -6.12 14.82
C PHE A 203 -5.31 -7.19 15.86
N GLN A 204 -4.62 -8.33 15.79
CA GLN A 204 -4.61 -9.41 16.79
C GLN A 204 -5.96 -10.11 17.00
N GLN A 205 -6.87 -10.02 16.05
CA GLN A 205 -8.19 -10.63 16.19
C GLN A 205 -8.20 -12.11 15.77
N GLU A 206 -7.52 -12.47 14.69
CA GLU A 206 -7.36 -13.86 14.21
C GLU A 206 -6.22 -13.95 13.19
N ARG A 207 -5.65 -15.15 12.99
CA ARG A 207 -4.64 -15.39 11.93
C ARG A 207 -5.33 -15.55 10.57
N LEU A 208 -5.84 -14.46 10.05
CA LEU A 208 -6.52 -14.42 8.76
C LEU A 208 -5.58 -13.86 7.69
N VAL A 209 -5.03 -14.73 6.89
CA VAL A 209 -4.25 -14.36 5.72
C VAL A 209 -5.13 -14.44 4.49
N LYS A 210 -5.06 -13.43 3.64
CA LYS A 210 -5.69 -13.42 2.32
C LYS A 210 -4.61 -13.77 1.29
N TRP A 211 -4.92 -14.67 0.38
CA TRP A 211 -4.03 -14.97 -0.72
C TRP A 211 -4.80 -15.17 -2.02
N GLY A 212 -4.14 -14.91 -3.12
CA GLY A 212 -4.70 -15.08 -4.44
C GLY A 212 -3.63 -15.56 -5.42
N LEU A 213 -4.08 -16.13 -6.52
CA LEU A 213 -3.23 -16.58 -7.61
C LEU A 213 -3.91 -16.28 -8.94
N TRP A 214 -3.20 -15.64 -9.84
CA TRP A 214 -3.68 -15.26 -11.16
C TRP A 214 -2.70 -15.71 -12.23
N ALA A 215 -3.24 -16.17 -13.35
CA ALA A 215 -2.48 -16.53 -14.53
C ALA A 215 -2.71 -15.52 -15.65
N ARG A 216 -1.65 -15.11 -16.33
CA ARG A 216 -1.71 -14.12 -17.42
C ARG A 216 -2.39 -14.68 -18.67
N ASP A 217 -2.21 -15.98 -18.93
CA ASP A 217 -2.68 -16.68 -20.12
C ASP A 217 -2.81 -18.17 -19.82
N GLU A 218 -3.20 -18.98 -20.82
CA GLU A 218 -3.38 -20.42 -20.67
C GLU A 218 -2.08 -21.16 -20.27
N ALA A 219 -0.92 -20.74 -20.77
CA ALA A 219 0.35 -21.32 -20.37
C ALA A 219 0.67 -21.04 -18.90
N GLY A 220 0.41 -19.81 -18.44
CA GLY A 220 0.49 -19.40 -17.04
C GLY A 220 -0.51 -20.17 -16.17
N LEU A 221 -1.74 -20.43 -16.65
CA LEU A 221 -2.73 -21.23 -15.93
C LEU A 221 -2.23 -22.65 -15.66
N GLN A 222 -1.65 -23.29 -16.67
CA GLN A 222 -1.05 -24.62 -16.51
C GLN A 222 0.14 -24.61 -15.55
N ALA A 223 0.99 -23.56 -15.60
CA ALA A 223 2.10 -23.39 -14.66
C ALA A 223 1.60 -23.20 -13.22
N ALA A 224 0.56 -22.37 -13.03
CA ALA A 224 -0.07 -22.16 -11.75
C ALA A 224 -0.67 -23.43 -11.15
N HIS A 225 -1.33 -24.27 -11.96
CA HIS A 225 -1.86 -25.57 -11.51
C HIS A 225 -0.74 -26.52 -11.10
N ARG A 226 0.40 -26.55 -11.83
CA ARG A 226 1.57 -27.34 -11.42
C ARG A 226 2.15 -26.83 -10.10
N PHE A 227 2.23 -25.52 -9.91
CA PHE A 227 2.66 -24.92 -8.66
C PHE A 227 1.78 -25.34 -7.48
N LEU A 228 0.45 -25.27 -7.63
CA LEU A 228 -0.50 -25.70 -6.59
C LEU A 228 -0.35 -27.19 -6.26
N ALA A 229 -0.31 -28.04 -7.28
CA ALA A 229 -0.19 -29.49 -7.10
C ALA A 229 1.15 -29.91 -6.49
N GLY A 230 2.25 -29.27 -6.92
CA GLY A 230 3.61 -29.58 -6.42
C GLY A 230 3.87 -29.12 -4.99
N ASN A 231 3.00 -28.27 -4.42
CA ASN A 231 3.12 -27.74 -3.05
C ASN A 231 1.94 -28.09 -2.15
N ASP A 232 1.03 -28.97 -2.61
CA ASP A 232 -0.19 -29.38 -1.87
C ASP A 232 -1.07 -28.21 -1.39
N LEU A 233 -1.17 -27.17 -2.23
CA LEU A 233 -1.92 -25.96 -1.96
C LEU A 233 -3.32 -26.06 -2.60
N ARG A 234 -4.20 -26.90 -2.07
CA ARG A 234 -5.57 -27.10 -2.57
C ARG A 234 -6.63 -26.57 -1.62
#